data_9df4b5f42b50b783bbb3464e6d3581f4
#
_entry.id   9df4b5f42b50b783bbb3464e6d3581f4
#
_cell.length_a   1.000
_cell.length_b   1.000
_cell.length_c   1.000
_cell.angle_alpha   90.00
_cell.angle_beta   90.00
_cell.angle_gamma   90.00
#
_symmetry.space_group_name_H-M   'P 1'
#
loop_
_entity.id
_entity.type
_entity.pdbx_description
1 polymer ?
#
loop_
_entity_poly.entity_id
_entity_poly.type
_entity_poly.pdbx_seq_one_letter_code
_entity_poly.pdbx_strand_id
1 'polypeptide(L)'
;MSALAPSPAPVAAVACPKCATQLPSHDPAHSRFFGCPKCRTFFSANPAAPATVPQRLDGFKKALVPGPSLPLGMVAELGGYRCRLTGYQVRGEKNDRLAEWREYQLRPAEPLAGDDPADFPLQLAEYQGHWLLLRRAWQTPDRQGPRAVQDGSWEDETGRNYRIWHRYKPLIRDAVGEFDWNILEDEKLLITEYSSPPYLLASEQLGNNKPTWYLAQHLEPEQVARAFAMPLSDLPEQQAVGAAQPNPTQHWPDLARLTVLIAALLLMAQVALLLLKPEAETLQNFTIGEPTAGATSEMLVSNSFEMPDYGAIALQLEVPDLANHWVEVTASLVNEQTGRGYEVTRAIEYYEGVEDGEHWAEGSRSTEAVLSSIPPGRYHFNLYPTVDKGTGFVTLQLSLHENTALWSNFLLVLSGLALLPLWVWWRRRDFEQTRWAASDFNPYTTAE
;
A
#
# COMPACT_ATOMS: atom_id res chain seq x y z
N MET A 1 -20.41 -29.32 9.54
CA MET A 1 -19.53 -30.18 8.73
C MET A 1 -20.45 -31.02 7.84
N SER A 2 -20.76 -30.53 6.62
CA SER A 2 -21.53 -31.30 5.64
C SER A 2 -20.49 -32.07 4.85
N ALA A 3 -20.49 -33.39 5.00
CA ALA A 3 -19.62 -34.28 4.21
C ALA A 3 -19.97 -34.05 2.73
N LEU A 4 -18.97 -33.69 1.93
CA LEU A 4 -19.08 -33.65 0.48
C LEU A 4 -19.59 -35.02 0.02
N ALA A 5 -20.66 -35.03 -0.75
CA ALA A 5 -21.17 -36.26 -1.35
C ALA A 5 -20.04 -36.92 -2.17
N PRO A 6 -19.89 -38.25 -2.14
CA PRO A 6 -18.87 -38.95 -2.91
C PRO A 6 -19.04 -38.60 -4.39
N SER A 7 -17.89 -38.34 -5.06
CA SER A 7 -17.84 -38.07 -6.49
C SER A 7 -18.60 -39.17 -7.27
N PRO A 8 -19.54 -38.85 -8.17
CA PRO A 8 -20.16 -39.89 -8.99
C PRO A 8 -19.10 -40.68 -9.74
N ALA A 9 -19.33 -41.97 -9.91
CA ALA A 9 -18.40 -42.86 -10.59
C ALA A 9 -18.07 -42.32 -12.00
N PRO A 10 -16.83 -42.52 -12.51
CA PRO A 10 -16.45 -42.10 -13.85
C PRO A 10 -17.37 -42.75 -14.88
N VAL A 11 -17.80 -41.94 -15.85
CA VAL A 11 -18.78 -42.39 -16.88
C VAL A 11 -18.13 -43.33 -17.88
N ALA A 12 -16.81 -43.25 -18.08
CA ALA A 12 -16.00 -44.08 -18.95
C ALA A 12 -14.58 -44.25 -18.44
N ALA A 13 -13.86 -45.19 -18.98
CA ALA A 13 -12.43 -45.39 -18.67
C ALA A 13 -11.63 -45.55 -19.98
N VAL A 14 -10.41 -44.98 -19.97
CA VAL A 14 -9.48 -45.08 -21.11
C VAL A 14 -8.18 -45.73 -20.67
N ALA A 15 -7.71 -46.73 -21.42
CA ALA A 15 -6.47 -47.45 -21.15
C ALA A 15 -5.26 -46.65 -21.68
N CYS A 16 -4.23 -46.47 -20.87
CA CYS A 16 -2.98 -45.87 -21.32
C CYS A 16 -2.27 -46.78 -22.33
N PRO A 17 -1.87 -46.30 -23.52
CA PRO A 17 -1.25 -47.13 -24.57
C PRO A 17 0.16 -47.65 -24.17
N LYS A 18 0.80 -47.09 -23.14
CA LYS A 18 2.13 -47.51 -22.71
C LYS A 18 2.11 -48.51 -21.55
N CYS A 19 1.25 -48.29 -20.56
CA CYS A 19 1.29 -49.06 -19.31
C CYS A 19 -0.06 -49.71 -18.93
N ALA A 20 -1.06 -49.61 -19.80
CA ALA A 20 -2.42 -50.17 -19.66
C ALA A 20 -3.18 -49.69 -18.38
N THR A 21 -2.67 -48.69 -17.65
CA THR A 21 -3.41 -48.09 -16.54
C THR A 21 -4.73 -47.51 -17.01
N GLN A 22 -5.84 -47.87 -16.37
CA GLN A 22 -7.15 -47.32 -16.64
C GLN A 22 -7.27 -45.91 -16.05
N LEU A 23 -7.60 -44.92 -16.89
CA LEU A 23 -7.84 -43.55 -16.49
C LEU A 23 -9.34 -43.28 -16.50
N PRO A 24 -9.91 -42.71 -15.43
CA PRO A 24 -11.32 -42.30 -15.48
C PRO A 24 -11.50 -41.16 -16.46
N SER A 25 -12.60 -41.18 -17.21
CA SER A 25 -13.06 -40.05 -18.01
C SER A 25 -14.34 -39.52 -17.39
N HIS A 26 -14.33 -38.28 -16.93
CA HIS A 26 -15.48 -37.59 -16.34
C HIS A 26 -16.28 -36.81 -17.37
N ASP A 27 -15.65 -36.44 -18.51
CA ASP A 27 -16.28 -35.73 -19.62
C ASP A 27 -15.98 -36.42 -20.96
N PRO A 28 -16.56 -37.61 -21.20
CA PRO A 28 -16.28 -38.37 -22.40
C PRO A 28 -16.77 -37.69 -23.71
N ALA A 29 -17.68 -36.71 -23.60
CA ALA A 29 -18.18 -35.96 -24.73
C ALA A 29 -17.12 -35.00 -25.31
N HIS A 30 -16.29 -34.40 -24.47
CA HIS A 30 -15.32 -33.38 -24.87
C HIS A 30 -13.86 -33.83 -24.75
N SER A 31 -13.54 -34.74 -23.79
CA SER A 31 -12.18 -35.18 -23.56
C SER A 31 -11.63 -35.99 -24.74
N ARG A 32 -10.47 -35.58 -25.25
CA ARG A 32 -9.79 -36.20 -26.40
C ARG A 32 -8.33 -36.51 -26.11
N PHE A 33 -7.76 -35.95 -25.07
CA PHE A 33 -6.36 -36.10 -24.70
C PHE A 33 -6.23 -36.46 -23.21
N PHE A 34 -5.22 -37.31 -22.90
CA PHE A 34 -5.07 -37.89 -21.57
C PHE A 34 -3.62 -37.92 -21.14
N GLY A 35 -3.37 -37.54 -19.90
CA GLY A 35 -2.09 -37.67 -19.22
C GLY A 35 -2.12 -38.80 -18.20
N CYS A 36 -1.24 -39.80 -18.37
CA CYS A 36 -1.21 -40.94 -17.47
C CYS A 36 -0.49 -40.64 -16.14
N PRO A 37 -1.16 -40.76 -14.98
CA PRO A 37 -0.54 -40.49 -13.68
C PRO A 37 0.61 -41.44 -13.33
N LYS A 38 0.61 -42.68 -13.90
CA LYS A 38 1.60 -43.71 -13.57
C LYS A 38 2.88 -43.58 -14.38
N CYS A 39 2.78 -43.41 -15.71
CA CYS A 39 3.95 -43.40 -16.60
C CYS A 39 4.21 -42.09 -17.32
N ARG A 40 3.45 -41.06 -17.03
CA ARG A 40 3.57 -39.69 -17.59
C ARG A 40 3.52 -39.68 -19.12
N THR A 41 2.82 -40.63 -19.73
CA THR A 41 2.57 -40.63 -21.18
C THR A 41 1.36 -39.77 -21.47
N PHE A 42 1.50 -38.85 -22.41
CA PHE A 42 0.41 -38.04 -22.97
C PHE A 42 -0.03 -38.70 -24.30
N PHE A 43 -1.33 -38.87 -24.47
CA PHE A 43 -1.89 -39.59 -25.60
C PHE A 43 -3.29 -39.09 -25.95
N SER A 44 -3.71 -39.29 -27.22
CA SER A 44 -5.06 -39.06 -27.64
C SER A 44 -5.91 -40.35 -27.57
N ALA A 45 -7.16 -40.22 -27.18
CA ALA A 45 -8.14 -41.27 -27.14
C ALA A 45 -9.56 -40.68 -27.26
N ASN A 46 -10.52 -41.48 -27.68
CA ASN A 46 -11.92 -41.08 -27.73
C ASN A 46 -12.75 -41.97 -26.81
N PRO A 47 -13.08 -41.50 -25.58
CA PRO A 47 -13.90 -42.30 -24.66
C PRO A 47 -15.30 -42.63 -25.18
N ALA A 48 -15.86 -41.78 -26.05
CA ALA A 48 -17.16 -41.98 -26.66
C ALA A 48 -17.13 -43.05 -27.82
N ALA A 49 -15.92 -43.39 -28.31
CA ALA A 49 -15.71 -44.41 -29.35
C ALA A 49 -14.59 -45.37 -28.93
N PRO A 50 -14.83 -46.27 -27.97
CA PRO A 50 -13.79 -47.10 -27.32
C PRO A 50 -13.11 -48.08 -28.30
N ALA A 51 -13.63 -48.30 -29.50
CA ALA A 51 -12.95 -49.06 -30.54
C ALA A 51 -11.77 -48.32 -31.19
N THR A 52 -11.61 -47.03 -30.94
CA THR A 52 -10.48 -46.22 -31.43
C THR A 52 -9.24 -46.54 -30.63
N VAL A 53 -8.13 -46.89 -31.28
CA VAL A 53 -6.86 -47.21 -30.61
C VAL A 53 -6.23 -45.92 -30.05
N PRO A 54 -5.94 -45.84 -28.77
CA PRO A 54 -5.27 -44.68 -28.22
C PRO A 54 -3.87 -44.43 -28.80
N GLN A 55 -3.58 -43.21 -29.22
CA GLN A 55 -2.34 -42.83 -29.87
C GLN A 55 -1.42 -42.06 -28.89
N ARG A 56 -0.23 -42.59 -28.69
CA ARG A 56 0.80 -41.87 -27.90
C ARG A 56 1.27 -40.62 -28.66
N LEU A 57 1.31 -39.47 -27.95
CA LEU A 57 1.80 -38.19 -28.45
C LEU A 57 3.16 -37.85 -27.90
N ASP A 58 3.32 -37.94 -26.56
CA ASP A 58 4.58 -37.60 -25.86
C ASP A 58 4.72 -38.38 -24.56
N GLY A 59 5.81 -38.09 -23.84
CA GLY A 59 6.08 -38.59 -22.48
C GLY A 59 6.90 -37.57 -21.68
N PHE A 60 6.26 -37.08 -20.63
CA PHE A 60 6.88 -36.04 -19.78
C PHE A 60 7.98 -36.60 -18.88
N LYS A 61 8.98 -35.76 -18.61
CA LYS A 61 9.95 -35.96 -17.54
C LYS A 61 9.33 -35.47 -16.22
N LYS A 62 9.92 -35.85 -15.11
CA LYS A 62 9.46 -35.38 -13.80
C LYS A 62 9.60 -33.85 -13.71
N ALA A 63 8.50 -33.17 -13.44
CA ALA A 63 8.48 -31.74 -13.17
C ALA A 63 9.20 -31.40 -11.86
N LEU A 64 9.70 -30.17 -11.73
CA LEU A 64 10.32 -29.68 -10.49
C LEU A 64 9.25 -29.49 -9.40
N VAL A 65 8.08 -28.98 -9.79
CA VAL A 65 6.96 -28.80 -8.87
C VAL A 65 6.38 -30.16 -8.48
N PRO A 66 6.17 -30.44 -7.18
CA PRO A 66 5.51 -31.67 -6.74
C PRO A 66 4.12 -31.79 -7.33
N GLY A 67 3.57 -33.02 -7.43
CA GLY A 67 2.27 -33.32 -7.99
C GLY A 67 1.12 -32.37 -7.60
N PRO A 68 -0.11 -32.61 -8.09
CA PRO A 68 -1.20 -31.66 -7.87
C PRO A 68 -1.48 -31.43 -6.40
N SER A 69 -1.66 -30.15 -6.00
CA SER A 69 -2.14 -29.78 -4.67
C SER A 69 -3.63 -30.12 -4.53
N LEU A 70 -4.37 -30.06 -5.64
CA LEU A 70 -5.79 -30.36 -5.71
C LEU A 70 -5.99 -31.72 -6.36
N PRO A 71 -6.60 -32.72 -5.68
CA PRO A 71 -6.85 -34.03 -6.25
C PRO A 71 -7.80 -33.99 -7.46
N LEU A 72 -7.45 -34.71 -8.53
CA LEU A 72 -8.31 -34.84 -9.70
C LEU A 72 -9.64 -35.51 -9.35
N GLY A 73 -10.71 -35.09 -10.04
CA GLY A 73 -12.07 -35.58 -9.84
C GLY A 73 -12.86 -34.85 -8.77
N MET A 74 -12.20 -33.98 -7.95
CA MET A 74 -12.90 -33.14 -6.98
C MET A 74 -13.88 -32.18 -7.65
N VAL A 75 -14.95 -31.88 -6.93
CA VAL A 75 -16.00 -30.94 -7.33
C VAL A 75 -15.97 -29.74 -6.40
N ALA A 76 -16.03 -28.56 -6.97
CA ALA A 76 -16.02 -27.28 -6.26
C ALA A 76 -16.97 -26.27 -6.89
N GLU A 77 -17.39 -25.27 -6.12
CA GLU A 77 -18.11 -24.11 -6.66
C GLU A 77 -17.12 -22.96 -6.89
N LEU A 78 -16.83 -22.68 -8.15
CA LEU A 78 -15.91 -21.64 -8.60
C LEU A 78 -16.48 -20.86 -9.77
N GLY A 79 -16.30 -19.55 -9.77
CA GLY A 79 -16.76 -18.68 -10.86
C GLY A 79 -18.28 -18.67 -11.06
N GLY A 80 -19.07 -19.08 -10.07
CA GLY A 80 -20.52 -19.22 -10.16
C GLY A 80 -21.00 -20.55 -10.72
N TYR A 81 -20.10 -21.49 -10.95
CA TYR A 81 -20.41 -22.81 -11.50
C TYR A 81 -19.96 -23.93 -10.56
N ARG A 82 -20.73 -25.03 -10.56
CA ARG A 82 -20.32 -26.29 -9.94
C ARG A 82 -19.41 -27.05 -10.91
N CYS A 83 -18.11 -27.02 -10.64
CA CYS A 83 -17.08 -27.54 -11.53
C CYS A 83 -16.42 -28.79 -10.98
N ARG A 84 -15.97 -29.68 -11.87
CA ARG A 84 -15.12 -30.83 -11.59
C ARG A 84 -13.72 -30.57 -12.14
N LEU A 85 -12.72 -30.89 -11.34
CA LEU A 85 -11.31 -30.85 -11.72
C LEU A 85 -10.99 -32.10 -12.53
N THR A 86 -10.77 -31.93 -13.84
CA THR A 86 -10.62 -33.04 -14.77
C THR A 86 -9.18 -33.31 -15.18
N GLY A 87 -8.40 -32.26 -15.32
CA GLY A 87 -7.01 -32.32 -15.72
C GLY A 87 -6.11 -31.38 -14.95
N TYR A 88 -4.85 -31.71 -14.96
CA TYR A 88 -3.79 -30.93 -14.31
C TYR A 88 -2.56 -30.94 -15.21
N GLN A 89 -1.95 -29.78 -15.41
CA GLN A 89 -0.69 -29.65 -16.12
C GLN A 89 0.30 -28.79 -15.33
N VAL A 90 1.59 -29.06 -15.50
CA VAL A 90 2.68 -28.18 -15.09
C VAL A 90 3.22 -27.49 -16.34
N ARG A 91 3.15 -26.19 -16.34
CA ARG A 91 3.74 -25.34 -17.37
C ARG A 91 5.02 -24.69 -16.84
N GLY A 92 5.88 -24.32 -17.75
CA GLY A 92 7.08 -23.53 -17.49
C GLY A 92 7.35 -22.61 -18.67
N GLU A 93 8.43 -21.87 -18.60
CA GLU A 93 8.89 -21.01 -19.67
C GLU A 93 10.05 -21.63 -20.44
N LYS A 94 10.09 -21.40 -21.77
CA LYS A 94 11.19 -21.91 -22.60
C LYS A 94 12.54 -21.29 -22.24
N ASN A 95 12.54 -20.04 -21.81
CA ASN A 95 13.76 -19.28 -21.51
C ASN A 95 14.12 -19.27 -20.02
N ASP A 96 13.19 -19.64 -19.13
CA ASP A 96 13.44 -19.78 -17.71
C ASP A 96 13.15 -21.21 -17.23
N ARG A 97 14.20 -21.90 -16.81
CA ARG A 97 14.09 -23.29 -16.34
C ARG A 97 13.47 -23.41 -14.94
N LEU A 98 13.45 -22.33 -14.16
CA LEU A 98 12.96 -22.29 -12.80
C LEU A 98 11.50 -21.84 -12.72
N ALA A 99 11.01 -21.13 -13.73
CA ALA A 99 9.63 -20.73 -13.80
C ALA A 99 8.74 -21.95 -14.13
N GLU A 100 8.05 -22.46 -13.12
CA GLU A 100 7.06 -23.53 -13.25
C GLU A 100 5.81 -23.17 -12.45
N TRP A 101 4.65 -23.35 -13.05
CA TRP A 101 3.34 -23.15 -12.42
C TRP A 101 2.41 -24.29 -12.75
N ARG A 102 1.31 -24.42 -12.00
CA ARG A 102 0.28 -25.43 -12.18
C ARG A 102 -0.94 -24.83 -12.79
N GLU A 103 -1.56 -25.54 -13.70
CA GLU A 103 -2.87 -25.22 -14.25
C GLU A 103 -3.80 -26.43 -14.14
N TYR A 104 -4.98 -26.18 -13.63
CA TYR A 104 -6.03 -27.18 -13.46
C TYR A 104 -7.17 -26.86 -14.40
N GLN A 105 -7.63 -27.88 -15.14
CA GLN A 105 -8.79 -27.77 -15.99
C GLN A 105 -10.05 -28.07 -15.21
N LEU A 106 -11.03 -27.19 -15.32
CA LEU A 106 -12.34 -27.29 -14.69
C LEU A 106 -13.42 -27.48 -15.76
N ARG A 107 -14.26 -28.48 -15.59
CA ARG A 107 -15.42 -28.73 -16.45
C ARG A 107 -16.68 -28.72 -15.59
N PRO A 108 -17.89 -28.50 -16.18
CA PRO A 108 -19.13 -28.62 -15.43
C PRO A 108 -19.20 -29.96 -14.71
N ALA A 109 -19.57 -30.00 -13.44
CA ALA A 109 -19.67 -31.22 -12.66
C ALA A 109 -20.83 -32.14 -13.12
N GLU A 110 -21.84 -31.53 -13.74
CA GLU A 110 -23.03 -32.16 -14.28
C GLU A 110 -23.21 -31.71 -15.75
N PRO A 111 -23.70 -32.58 -16.63
CA PRO A 111 -24.02 -32.19 -18.00
C PRO A 111 -25.00 -31.01 -17.99
N LEU A 112 -24.65 -29.92 -18.64
CA LEU A 112 -25.54 -28.78 -18.81
C LEU A 112 -26.52 -29.08 -19.96
N ALA A 113 -27.77 -28.65 -19.81
CA ALA A 113 -28.76 -28.77 -20.84
C ALA A 113 -28.44 -27.76 -21.99
N GLY A 114 -27.86 -28.23 -23.08
CA GLY A 114 -27.39 -27.42 -24.19
C GLY A 114 -25.87 -27.39 -24.34
N ASP A 115 -25.37 -26.40 -25.07
CA ASP A 115 -23.93 -26.16 -25.16
C ASP A 115 -23.36 -25.68 -23.80
N ASP A 116 -22.10 -26.02 -23.55
CA ASP A 116 -21.38 -25.48 -22.38
C ASP A 116 -21.47 -23.97 -22.37
N PRO A 117 -21.58 -23.35 -21.19
CA PRO A 117 -21.45 -21.89 -21.07
C PRO A 117 -20.19 -21.42 -21.78
N ALA A 118 -20.29 -20.27 -22.44
CA ALA A 118 -19.15 -19.71 -23.17
C ALA A 118 -17.91 -19.44 -22.31
N ASP A 119 -18.06 -19.48 -20.97
CA ASP A 119 -16.97 -19.38 -20.02
C ASP A 119 -16.08 -20.64 -19.93
N PHE A 120 -16.57 -21.79 -20.44
CA PHE A 120 -15.81 -23.05 -20.38
C PHE A 120 -14.89 -23.26 -21.60
N PRO A 121 -13.74 -23.93 -21.40
CA PRO A 121 -13.25 -24.46 -20.12
C PRO A 121 -12.78 -23.34 -19.17
N LEU A 122 -13.11 -23.49 -17.89
CA LEU A 122 -12.47 -22.70 -16.84
C LEU A 122 -11.12 -23.32 -16.49
N GLN A 123 -10.17 -22.47 -16.13
CA GLN A 123 -8.86 -22.90 -15.67
C GLN A 123 -8.57 -22.26 -14.30
N LEU A 124 -7.90 -23.02 -13.42
CA LEU A 124 -7.40 -22.51 -12.17
C LEU A 124 -5.87 -22.62 -12.19
N ALA A 125 -5.18 -21.49 -12.23
CA ALA A 125 -3.72 -21.45 -12.21
C ALA A 125 -3.19 -21.21 -10.78
N GLU A 126 -2.08 -21.82 -10.45
CA GLU A 126 -1.36 -21.61 -9.20
C GLU A 126 0.13 -21.41 -9.48
N TYR A 127 0.66 -20.29 -8.99
CA TYR A 127 2.08 -19.96 -9.03
C TYR A 127 2.53 -19.39 -7.68
N GLN A 128 3.47 -20.06 -7.04
CA GLN A 128 4.03 -19.65 -5.75
C GLN A 128 2.97 -19.34 -4.68
N GLY A 129 1.89 -20.15 -4.61
CA GLY A 129 0.79 -19.99 -3.67
C GLY A 129 -0.26 -18.94 -4.07
N HIS A 130 -0.10 -18.26 -5.20
CA HIS A 130 -1.08 -17.33 -5.74
C HIS A 130 -2.00 -18.03 -6.71
N TRP A 131 -3.31 -17.84 -6.54
CA TRP A 131 -4.33 -18.53 -7.30
C TRP A 131 -5.05 -17.57 -8.24
N LEU A 132 -5.27 -18.01 -9.49
CA LEU A 132 -5.97 -17.27 -10.53
C LEU A 132 -7.04 -18.14 -11.16
N LEU A 133 -8.28 -17.65 -11.19
CA LEU A 133 -9.36 -18.29 -11.97
C LEU A 133 -9.45 -17.64 -13.34
N LEU A 134 -9.12 -18.38 -14.36
CA LEU A 134 -9.11 -17.95 -15.77
C LEU A 134 -10.41 -18.35 -16.46
N ARG A 135 -10.93 -17.41 -17.24
CA ARG A 135 -12.06 -17.62 -18.16
C ARG A 135 -11.81 -16.88 -19.45
N ARG A 136 -12.47 -17.29 -20.53
CA ARG A 136 -12.38 -16.58 -21.79
C ARG A 136 -12.86 -15.14 -21.62
N ALA A 137 -12.09 -14.18 -22.12
CA ALA A 137 -12.46 -12.78 -22.03
C ALA A 137 -13.46 -12.41 -23.13
N TRP A 138 -14.57 -11.79 -22.74
CA TRP A 138 -15.61 -11.30 -23.66
C TRP A 138 -15.21 -9.99 -24.33
N GLN A 139 -14.50 -9.14 -23.60
CA GLN A 139 -13.95 -7.88 -24.08
C GLN A 139 -12.48 -8.07 -24.40
N THR A 140 -12.10 -7.73 -25.60
CA THR A 140 -10.73 -7.86 -26.08
C THR A 140 -10.15 -6.49 -26.39
N PRO A 141 -8.87 -6.24 -26.10
CA PRO A 141 -8.21 -5.02 -26.51
C PRO A 141 -8.31 -4.83 -28.03
N ASP A 142 -8.90 -3.74 -28.47
CA ASP A 142 -8.87 -3.33 -29.87
C ASP A 142 -7.53 -2.65 -30.17
N ARG A 143 -6.76 -3.19 -31.10
CA ARG A 143 -5.48 -2.62 -31.52
C ARG A 143 -5.61 -1.31 -32.32
N GLN A 144 -6.81 -0.97 -32.78
CA GLN A 144 -7.05 0.16 -33.69
C GLN A 144 -8.01 1.22 -33.13
N GLY A 145 -8.58 1.02 -31.94
CA GLY A 145 -9.51 1.96 -31.30
C GLY A 145 -8.82 3.09 -30.55
N PRO A 146 -9.57 4.10 -30.11
CA PRO A 146 -9.04 5.22 -29.31
C PRO A 146 -8.50 4.79 -27.94
N ARG A 147 -8.71 3.56 -27.53
CA ARG A 147 -8.17 2.91 -26.33
C ARG A 147 -7.04 1.93 -26.64
N ALA A 148 -6.44 2.05 -27.83
CA ALA A 148 -5.31 1.20 -28.20
C ALA A 148 -4.17 1.33 -27.22
N VAL A 149 -3.47 0.20 -26.99
CA VAL A 149 -2.30 0.08 -26.13
C VAL A 149 -1.25 1.11 -26.54
N GLN A 150 -1.17 2.21 -25.81
CA GLN A 150 0.00 3.09 -25.84
C GLN A 150 0.91 2.65 -24.68
N ASP A 151 2.19 2.53 -24.95
CA ASP A 151 3.22 2.20 -23.95
C ASP A 151 2.99 0.91 -23.13
N GLY A 152 2.42 -0.12 -23.75
CA GLY A 152 2.18 -1.40 -23.07
C GLY A 152 1.03 -1.39 -22.06
N SER A 153 0.15 -0.40 -22.09
CA SER A 153 -1.07 -0.34 -21.25
C SER A 153 -2.34 -0.35 -22.09
N TRP A 154 -3.43 -0.84 -21.50
CA TRP A 154 -4.77 -0.88 -22.10
C TRP A 154 -5.81 -0.55 -21.04
N GLU A 155 -6.81 0.26 -21.39
CA GLU A 155 -7.94 0.60 -20.53
C GLU A 155 -9.23 -0.06 -21.03
N ASP A 156 -9.94 -0.78 -20.14
CA ASP A 156 -11.23 -1.38 -20.45
C ASP A 156 -12.39 -0.36 -20.38
N GLU A 157 -13.59 -0.80 -20.75
CA GLU A 157 -14.80 0.04 -20.74
C GLU A 157 -15.17 0.52 -19.33
N THR A 158 -14.67 -0.13 -18.29
CA THR A 158 -14.90 0.27 -16.89
C THR A 158 -13.90 1.29 -16.37
N GLY A 159 -12.92 1.70 -17.21
CA GLY A 159 -11.83 2.59 -16.82
C GLY A 159 -10.68 1.89 -16.09
N ARG A 160 -10.63 0.56 -16.13
CA ARG A 160 -9.55 -0.21 -15.52
C ARG A 160 -8.36 -0.25 -16.46
N ASN A 161 -7.19 0.11 -15.94
CA ASN A 161 -5.95 0.13 -16.70
C ASN A 161 -5.16 -1.17 -16.46
N TYR A 162 -4.90 -1.90 -17.55
CA TYR A 162 -4.06 -3.08 -17.59
C TYR A 162 -2.68 -2.72 -18.12
N ARG A 163 -1.63 -3.00 -17.35
CA ARG A 163 -0.24 -2.78 -17.76
C ARG A 163 0.42 -4.09 -18.13
N ILE A 164 1.22 -4.08 -19.20
CA ILE A 164 1.99 -5.26 -19.59
C ILE A 164 2.86 -5.72 -18.41
N TRP A 165 2.78 -7.03 -18.15
CA TRP A 165 3.43 -7.66 -17.01
C TRP A 165 4.54 -8.59 -17.42
N HIS A 166 4.22 -9.56 -18.29
CA HIS A 166 5.14 -10.61 -18.70
C HIS A 166 4.87 -11.05 -20.13
N ARG A 167 5.93 -11.53 -20.82
CA ARG A 167 5.81 -12.05 -22.18
C ARG A 167 6.72 -13.26 -22.36
N TYR A 168 6.11 -14.43 -22.61
CA TYR A 168 6.83 -15.69 -22.66
C TYR A 168 6.25 -16.69 -23.67
N LYS A 169 7.05 -17.75 -23.94
CA LYS A 169 6.59 -18.95 -24.66
C LYS A 169 6.50 -20.09 -23.66
N PRO A 170 5.33 -20.71 -23.51
CA PRO A 170 5.15 -21.78 -22.53
C PRO A 170 5.86 -23.07 -22.98
N LEU A 171 6.10 -23.94 -22.02
CA LEU A 171 6.63 -25.28 -22.18
C LEU A 171 5.85 -26.21 -21.26
N ILE A 172 5.38 -27.35 -21.78
CA ILE A 172 4.65 -28.33 -20.99
C ILE A 172 5.64 -29.27 -20.32
N ARG A 173 5.64 -29.28 -18.99
CA ARG A 173 6.54 -30.10 -18.18
C ARG A 173 5.90 -31.41 -17.73
N ASP A 174 4.60 -31.39 -17.45
CA ASP A 174 3.85 -32.57 -17.00
C ASP A 174 2.35 -32.39 -17.29
N ALA A 175 1.63 -33.49 -17.43
CA ALA A 175 0.18 -33.49 -17.56
C ALA A 175 -0.42 -34.79 -17.05
N VAL A 176 -1.53 -34.68 -16.30
CA VAL A 176 -2.26 -35.81 -15.73
C VAL A 176 -3.76 -35.52 -15.82
N GLY A 177 -4.56 -36.55 -16.09
CA GLY A 177 -6.01 -36.42 -16.24
C GLY A 177 -6.44 -36.26 -17.68
N GLU A 178 -7.58 -35.63 -17.89
CA GLU A 178 -8.22 -35.49 -19.19
C GLU A 178 -8.31 -34.04 -19.66
N PHE A 179 -8.15 -33.86 -20.98
CA PHE A 179 -8.13 -32.55 -21.64
C PHE A 179 -8.98 -32.59 -22.91
N ASP A 180 -9.59 -31.47 -23.29
CA ASP A 180 -10.37 -31.31 -24.51
C ASP A 180 -9.53 -30.83 -25.69
N TRP A 181 -8.34 -30.22 -25.46
CA TRP A 181 -7.40 -29.85 -26.53
C TRP A 181 -6.03 -30.52 -26.35
N ASN A 182 -5.24 -30.46 -27.41
CA ASN A 182 -3.85 -30.91 -27.36
C ASN A 182 -2.96 -29.85 -26.71
N ILE A 183 -2.66 -29.99 -25.43
CA ILE A 183 -1.86 -29.03 -24.65
C ILE A 183 -0.44 -28.84 -25.22
N LEU A 184 0.11 -29.78 -25.99
CA LEU A 184 1.43 -29.64 -26.65
C LEU A 184 1.42 -28.56 -27.74
N GLU A 185 0.26 -28.22 -28.29
CA GLU A 185 0.13 -27.12 -29.26
C GLU A 185 0.34 -25.75 -28.57
N ASP A 186 0.09 -25.66 -27.27
CA ASP A 186 0.28 -24.43 -26.49
C ASP A 186 1.75 -23.99 -26.48
N GLU A 187 2.70 -24.92 -26.65
CA GLU A 187 4.12 -24.59 -26.75
C GLU A 187 4.49 -23.71 -27.97
N LYS A 188 3.59 -23.58 -28.93
CA LYS A 188 3.74 -22.71 -30.10
C LYS A 188 3.23 -21.30 -29.88
N LEU A 189 2.53 -21.08 -28.77
CA LEU A 189 1.92 -19.80 -28.43
C LEU A 189 2.98 -18.78 -27.97
N LEU A 190 2.67 -17.52 -28.20
CA LEU A 190 3.27 -16.39 -27.49
C LEU A 190 2.21 -15.87 -26.51
N ILE A 191 2.52 -15.92 -25.22
CA ILE A 191 1.64 -15.44 -24.18
C ILE A 191 2.13 -14.06 -23.76
N THR A 192 1.19 -13.11 -23.63
CA THR A 192 1.46 -11.78 -23.08
C THR A 192 0.42 -11.50 -22.00
N GLU A 193 0.89 -11.17 -20.82
CA GLU A 193 0.08 -10.91 -19.65
C GLU A 193 0.10 -9.42 -19.29
N TYR A 194 -1.07 -8.93 -18.84
CA TYR A 194 -1.28 -7.55 -18.42
C TYR A 194 -1.92 -7.54 -17.03
N SER A 195 -1.26 -6.90 -16.08
CA SER A 195 -1.72 -6.84 -14.69
C SER A 195 -2.59 -5.61 -14.45
N SER A 196 -3.72 -5.83 -13.77
CA SER A 196 -4.60 -4.82 -13.18
C SER A 196 -5.33 -5.43 -11.97
N PRO A 197 -4.68 -5.51 -10.80
CA PRO A 197 -5.25 -6.20 -9.64
C PRO A 197 -6.67 -5.75 -9.29
N PRO A 198 -7.59 -6.70 -8.98
CA PRO A 198 -7.38 -8.13 -8.76
C PRO A 198 -7.43 -8.98 -10.04
N TYR A 199 -7.22 -8.41 -11.20
CA TYR A 199 -7.32 -9.10 -12.49
C TYR A 199 -5.98 -9.14 -13.22
N LEU A 200 -5.82 -10.17 -14.05
CA LEU A 200 -4.76 -10.29 -15.03
C LEU A 200 -5.43 -10.65 -16.36
N LEU A 201 -5.05 -9.96 -17.41
CA LEU A 201 -5.52 -10.24 -18.77
C LEU A 201 -4.40 -10.93 -19.53
N ALA A 202 -4.64 -12.14 -20.03
CA ALA A 202 -3.69 -12.90 -20.82
C ALA A 202 -4.11 -12.97 -22.27
N SER A 203 -3.16 -12.75 -23.19
CA SER A 203 -3.36 -12.99 -24.63
C SER A 203 -2.52 -14.16 -25.08
N GLU A 204 -3.13 -15.12 -25.77
CA GLU A 204 -2.47 -16.28 -26.38
C GLU A 204 -2.48 -16.10 -27.89
N GLN A 205 -1.32 -16.02 -28.51
CA GLN A 205 -1.18 -15.77 -29.94
C GLN A 205 -0.37 -16.88 -30.62
N LEU A 206 -0.96 -17.51 -31.63
CA LEU A 206 -0.27 -18.46 -32.50
C LEU A 206 0.22 -17.76 -33.77
N GLY A 207 1.52 -17.54 -33.90
CA GLY A 207 2.10 -16.85 -35.05
C GLY A 207 1.49 -15.47 -35.28
N ASN A 208 0.95 -15.23 -36.47
CA ASN A 208 0.27 -13.99 -36.88
C ASN A 208 -1.23 -14.00 -36.70
N ASN A 209 -1.80 -15.05 -36.11
CA ASN A 209 -3.24 -15.16 -35.92
C ASN A 209 -3.74 -14.11 -34.90
N LYS A 210 -5.06 -13.87 -34.92
CA LYS A 210 -5.69 -13.07 -33.88
C LYS A 210 -5.48 -13.75 -32.51
N PRO A 211 -5.11 -13.01 -31.46
CA PRO A 211 -4.95 -13.59 -30.14
C PRO A 211 -6.29 -14.01 -29.54
N THR A 212 -6.27 -15.09 -28.77
CA THR A 212 -7.34 -15.43 -27.84
C THR A 212 -7.05 -14.77 -26.51
N TRP A 213 -8.07 -14.22 -25.85
CA TRP A 213 -7.91 -13.49 -24.60
C TRP A 213 -8.60 -14.21 -23.46
N TYR A 214 -7.91 -14.20 -22.31
CA TYR A 214 -8.39 -14.77 -21.05
C TYR A 214 -8.31 -13.74 -19.95
N LEU A 215 -9.38 -13.64 -19.16
CA LEU A 215 -9.41 -12.84 -17.95
C LEU A 215 -9.20 -13.75 -16.74
N ALA A 216 -8.13 -13.51 -16.03
CA ALA A 216 -7.80 -14.18 -14.77
C ALA A 216 -8.18 -13.30 -13.59
N GLN A 217 -8.85 -13.86 -12.60
CA GLN A 217 -9.20 -13.19 -11.36
C GLN A 217 -8.42 -13.81 -10.22
N HIS A 218 -7.79 -12.98 -9.40
CA HIS A 218 -7.12 -13.42 -8.18
C HIS A 218 -8.11 -14.03 -7.20
N LEU A 219 -7.75 -15.18 -6.65
CA LEU A 219 -8.45 -15.83 -5.54
C LEU A 219 -7.50 -15.93 -4.34
N GLU A 220 -8.02 -15.61 -3.17
CA GLU A 220 -7.28 -15.87 -1.95
C GLU A 220 -7.21 -17.38 -1.68
N PRO A 221 -6.10 -17.92 -1.14
CA PRO A 221 -5.97 -19.34 -0.83
C PRO A 221 -7.12 -19.88 0.02
N GLU A 222 -7.67 -19.09 0.93
CA GLU A 222 -8.82 -19.45 1.76
C GLU A 222 -10.10 -19.65 0.94
N GLN A 223 -10.25 -18.94 -0.18
CA GLN A 223 -11.40 -19.13 -1.08
C GLN A 223 -11.26 -20.47 -1.79
N VAL A 224 -10.06 -20.81 -2.25
CA VAL A 224 -9.77 -22.12 -2.89
C VAL A 224 -9.94 -23.25 -1.89
N ALA A 225 -9.36 -23.14 -0.70
CA ALA A 225 -9.50 -24.13 0.37
C ALA A 225 -10.97 -24.41 0.72
N ARG A 226 -11.78 -23.36 0.83
CA ARG A 226 -13.22 -23.49 1.09
C ARG A 226 -13.97 -24.13 -0.08
N ALA A 227 -13.66 -23.71 -1.31
CA ALA A 227 -14.33 -24.23 -2.51
C ALA A 227 -14.12 -25.75 -2.66
N PHE A 228 -12.91 -26.24 -2.37
CA PHE A 228 -12.55 -27.64 -2.42
C PHE A 228 -12.70 -28.39 -1.09
N ALA A 229 -13.23 -27.73 -0.05
CA ALA A 229 -13.44 -28.28 1.30
C ALA A 229 -12.17 -28.98 1.88
N MET A 230 -11.02 -28.34 1.73
CA MET A 230 -9.74 -28.85 2.17
C MET A 230 -9.06 -27.89 3.17
N PRO A 231 -8.14 -28.38 4.01
CA PRO A 231 -7.37 -27.53 4.91
C PRO A 231 -6.50 -26.54 4.15
N LEU A 232 -6.40 -25.30 4.64
CA LEU A 232 -5.52 -24.28 4.05
C LEU A 232 -4.05 -24.73 4.04
N SER A 233 -3.62 -25.49 5.06
CA SER A 233 -2.27 -26.05 5.17
C SER A 233 -1.87 -27.00 4.04
N ASP A 234 -2.84 -27.52 3.28
CA ASP A 234 -2.58 -28.45 2.18
C ASP A 234 -2.34 -27.68 0.86
N LEU A 235 -2.59 -26.36 0.87
CA LEU A 235 -2.28 -25.48 -0.27
C LEU A 235 -0.86 -24.90 -0.13
N PRO A 236 -0.20 -24.58 -1.26
CA PRO A 236 1.08 -23.89 -1.23
C PRO A 236 1.00 -22.53 -0.53
N GLU A 237 2.01 -22.22 0.30
CA GLU A 237 2.15 -20.92 0.92
C GLU A 237 2.46 -19.84 -0.13
N GLN A 238 1.86 -18.66 0.04
CA GLN A 238 2.13 -17.52 -0.83
C GLN A 238 3.56 -17.02 -0.64
N GLN A 239 4.28 -16.88 -1.75
CA GLN A 239 5.63 -16.33 -1.80
C GLN A 239 5.62 -15.01 -2.58
N ALA A 240 6.34 -14.01 -2.08
CA ALA A 240 6.42 -12.68 -2.69
C ALA A 240 5.05 -12.01 -2.90
N VAL A 241 4.87 -11.25 -3.96
CA VAL A 241 3.61 -10.57 -4.31
C VAL A 241 3.17 -11.03 -5.70
N GLY A 242 1.97 -11.60 -5.77
CA GLY A 242 1.41 -12.09 -7.03
C GLY A 242 1.04 -10.96 -8.00
N ALA A 243 1.15 -11.24 -9.31
CA ALA A 243 0.87 -10.29 -10.39
C ALA A 243 -0.52 -9.63 -10.29
N ALA A 244 -1.54 -10.39 -9.91
CA ALA A 244 -2.92 -9.92 -9.75
C ALA A 244 -3.36 -9.83 -8.28
N GLN A 245 -2.48 -9.99 -7.31
CA GLN A 245 -2.81 -9.90 -5.90
C GLN A 245 -3.27 -8.49 -5.54
N PRO A 246 -4.43 -8.27 -4.92
CA PRO A 246 -4.86 -6.94 -4.49
C PRO A 246 -3.89 -6.31 -3.50
N ASN A 247 -3.66 -5.01 -3.64
CA ASN A 247 -2.87 -4.28 -2.65
C ASN A 247 -3.69 -4.14 -1.36
N PRO A 248 -3.20 -4.60 -0.19
CA PRO A 248 -3.93 -4.52 1.07
C PRO A 248 -4.20 -3.07 1.51
N THR A 249 -3.49 -2.10 0.95
CA THR A 249 -3.64 -0.67 1.24
C THR A 249 -4.44 0.07 0.15
N GLN A 250 -5.37 -0.60 -0.53
CA GLN A 250 -6.18 -0.01 -1.61
C GLN A 250 -6.98 1.22 -1.17
N HIS A 251 -7.36 1.31 0.11
CA HIS A 251 -8.11 2.43 0.71
C HIS A 251 -7.22 3.64 1.08
N TRP A 252 -5.92 3.62 0.74
CA TRP A 252 -5.03 4.75 1.02
C TRP A 252 -5.55 6.11 0.50
N PRO A 253 -6.16 6.23 -0.71
CA PRO A 253 -6.68 7.53 -1.17
C PRO A 253 -7.77 8.10 -0.27
N ASP A 254 -8.63 7.27 0.29
CA ASP A 254 -9.69 7.70 1.19
C ASP A 254 -9.13 8.12 2.56
N LEU A 255 -8.15 7.38 3.06
CA LEU A 255 -7.40 7.77 4.26
C LEU A 255 -6.69 9.12 4.05
N ALA A 256 -6.04 9.33 2.91
CA ALA A 256 -5.37 10.59 2.60
C ALA A 256 -6.36 11.76 2.54
N ARG A 257 -7.51 11.59 1.87
CA ARG A 257 -8.59 12.60 1.81
C ARG A 257 -9.10 12.97 3.20
N LEU A 258 -9.38 11.97 4.04
CA LEU A 258 -9.82 12.18 5.42
C LEU A 258 -8.76 12.94 6.23
N THR A 259 -7.48 12.57 6.09
CA THR A 259 -6.38 13.25 6.77
C THR A 259 -6.27 14.71 6.36
N VAL A 260 -6.37 15.03 5.06
CA VAL A 260 -6.36 16.40 4.55
C VAL A 260 -7.54 17.21 5.10
N LEU A 261 -8.73 16.61 5.17
CA LEU A 261 -9.91 17.26 5.73
C LEU A 261 -9.73 17.60 7.21
N ILE A 262 -9.23 16.65 8.00
CA ILE A 262 -8.96 16.88 9.43
C ILE A 262 -7.88 17.96 9.60
N ALA A 263 -6.79 17.92 8.81
CA ALA A 263 -5.75 18.92 8.83
C ALA A 263 -6.28 20.33 8.50
N ALA A 264 -7.18 20.43 7.53
CA ALA A 264 -7.83 21.71 7.17
C ALA A 264 -8.72 22.22 8.31
N LEU A 265 -9.47 21.36 8.99
CA LEU A 265 -10.28 21.73 10.15
C LEU A 265 -9.41 22.18 11.33
N LEU A 266 -8.31 21.51 11.58
CA LEU A 266 -7.36 21.89 12.61
C LEU A 266 -6.70 23.25 12.31
N LEU A 267 -6.35 23.48 11.04
CA LEU A 267 -5.81 24.76 10.59
C LEU A 267 -6.83 25.89 10.77
N MET A 268 -8.09 25.66 10.38
CA MET A 268 -9.16 26.66 10.59
C MET A 268 -9.33 26.96 12.10
N ALA A 269 -9.33 25.94 12.94
CA ALA A 269 -9.41 26.12 14.40
C ALA A 269 -8.22 26.91 14.93
N GLN A 270 -6.99 26.60 14.49
CA GLN A 270 -5.78 27.35 14.86
C GLN A 270 -5.86 28.82 14.45
N VAL A 271 -6.27 29.08 13.21
CA VAL A 271 -6.44 30.47 12.71
C VAL A 271 -7.53 31.18 13.50
N ALA A 272 -8.67 30.54 13.78
CA ALA A 272 -9.72 31.13 14.59
C ALA A 272 -9.23 31.49 16.00
N LEU A 273 -8.46 30.61 16.66
CA LEU A 273 -7.87 30.87 17.95
C LEU A 273 -6.89 32.04 17.92
N LEU A 274 -6.11 32.19 16.84
CA LEU A 274 -5.19 33.32 16.67
C LEU A 274 -5.94 34.63 16.41
N LEU A 275 -7.03 34.62 15.63
CA LEU A 275 -7.84 35.80 15.36
C LEU A 275 -8.66 36.26 16.58
N LEU A 276 -9.02 35.31 17.45
CA LEU A 276 -9.75 35.57 18.69
C LEU A 276 -8.81 35.87 19.88
N LYS A 277 -7.49 35.85 19.64
CA LYS A 277 -6.49 36.16 20.66
C LYS A 277 -6.68 37.61 21.13
N PRO A 278 -6.84 37.87 22.44
CA PRO A 278 -6.87 39.22 22.96
C PRO A 278 -5.54 39.94 22.68
N GLU A 279 -5.59 41.26 22.53
CA GLU A 279 -4.38 42.09 22.40
C GLU A 279 -3.48 41.92 23.64
N ALA A 280 -2.17 42.07 23.42
CA ALA A 280 -1.22 42.04 24.56
C ALA A 280 -1.52 43.16 25.53
N GLU A 281 -1.69 42.83 26.77
CA GLU A 281 -1.76 43.83 27.86
C GLU A 281 -0.36 44.24 28.24
N THR A 282 -0.01 45.51 28.05
CA THR A 282 1.24 46.07 28.56
C THR A 282 1.15 46.20 30.07
N LEU A 283 1.88 45.33 30.79
CA LEU A 283 1.86 45.34 32.25
C LEU A 283 2.61 46.57 32.80
N GLN A 284 3.83 46.81 32.32
CA GLN A 284 4.67 47.89 32.86
C GLN A 284 5.91 48.14 32.00
N ASN A 285 6.40 49.39 32.06
CA ASN A 285 7.70 49.80 31.51
C ASN A 285 8.67 50.04 32.69
N PHE A 286 9.91 49.57 32.53
CA PHE A 286 10.98 49.75 33.49
C PHE A 286 12.16 50.43 32.83
N THR A 287 12.84 51.32 33.56
CA THR A 287 14.13 51.84 33.13
C THR A 287 15.22 50.97 33.76
N ILE A 288 16.04 50.35 32.91
CA ILE A 288 17.15 49.50 33.33
C ILE A 288 18.48 50.09 32.84
N GLY A 289 19.55 49.84 33.55
CA GLY A 289 20.87 50.35 33.18
C GLY A 289 21.98 49.60 33.94
N GLU A 290 23.22 50.00 33.68
CA GLU A 290 24.35 49.41 34.38
C GLU A 290 24.24 49.62 35.90
N PRO A 291 24.43 48.57 36.70
CA PRO A 291 24.49 48.74 38.14
C PRO A 291 25.68 49.64 38.51
N THR A 292 25.44 50.64 39.38
CA THR A 292 26.51 51.43 39.94
C THR A 292 27.52 50.51 40.64
N ALA A 293 28.81 50.83 40.55
CA ALA A 293 29.89 49.99 41.10
C ALA A 293 29.62 49.60 42.55
N GLY A 294 29.42 48.28 42.80
CA GLY A 294 29.13 47.71 44.13
C GLY A 294 27.63 47.43 44.39
N ALA A 295 26.68 47.76 43.48
CA ALA A 295 25.27 47.39 43.59
C ALA A 295 25.01 46.06 42.88
N THR A 296 24.22 45.16 43.46
CA THR A 296 23.63 44.03 42.82
C THR A 296 22.52 44.52 41.87
N SER A 297 22.29 43.86 40.73
CA SER A 297 21.14 44.12 39.86
C SER A 297 19.89 44.32 40.70
N GLU A 298 19.21 45.46 40.51
CA GLU A 298 18.00 45.78 41.26
C GLU A 298 16.87 44.89 40.73
N MET A 299 16.21 44.15 41.65
CA MET A 299 15.04 43.37 41.32
C MET A 299 13.87 44.31 41.01
N LEU A 300 13.28 44.16 39.85
CA LEU A 300 12.12 44.92 39.43
C LEU A 300 10.87 44.05 39.59
N VAL A 301 9.76 44.64 40.09
CA VAL A 301 8.52 43.91 40.35
C VAL A 301 7.42 44.50 39.46
N SER A 302 6.71 43.68 38.72
CA SER A 302 5.60 44.12 37.88
C SER A 302 4.34 44.37 38.69
N ASN A 303 3.37 45.03 38.06
CA ASN A 303 2.00 45.08 38.56
C ASN A 303 1.43 43.65 38.63
N SER A 304 0.57 43.43 39.66
CA SER A 304 -0.14 42.16 39.78
C SER A 304 -1.24 42.03 38.72
N PHE A 305 -1.46 40.79 38.23
CA PHE A 305 -2.52 40.45 37.35
C PHE A 305 -3.20 39.13 37.80
N GLU A 306 -4.42 38.89 37.34
CA GLU A 306 -5.17 37.71 37.70
C GLU A 306 -5.27 36.75 36.48
N MET A 307 -5.00 35.47 36.73
CA MET A 307 -5.33 34.40 35.79
C MET A 307 -6.58 33.70 36.26
N PRO A 308 -7.71 33.86 35.50
CA PRO A 308 -8.97 33.24 35.90
C PRO A 308 -9.00 31.73 35.69
N ASP A 309 -8.29 31.23 34.68
CA ASP A 309 -8.29 29.84 34.26
C ASP A 309 -6.89 29.26 34.16
N TYR A 310 -6.83 27.93 34.10
CA TYR A 310 -5.60 27.17 33.85
C TYR A 310 -5.14 27.37 32.40
N GLY A 311 -3.95 27.93 32.19
CA GLY A 311 -3.57 28.30 30.84
C GLY A 311 -2.07 28.44 30.60
N ALA A 312 -1.75 28.97 29.44
CA ALA A 312 -0.41 29.38 29.04
C ALA A 312 -0.34 30.91 28.98
N ILE A 313 0.79 31.46 29.41
CA ILE A 313 1.10 32.87 29.32
C ILE A 313 2.28 33.05 28.38
N ALA A 314 2.14 33.94 27.40
CA ALA A 314 3.27 34.43 26.63
C ALA A 314 3.71 35.77 27.18
N LEU A 315 4.95 35.77 27.72
CA LEU A 315 5.64 36.96 28.20
C LEU A 315 6.44 37.56 27.05
N GLN A 316 6.12 38.77 26.63
CA GLN A 316 6.90 39.55 25.68
C GLN A 316 7.75 40.57 26.40
N LEU A 317 9.04 40.53 26.14
CA LEU A 317 10.04 41.48 26.62
C LEU A 317 10.55 42.26 25.41
N GLU A 318 10.53 43.58 25.48
CA GLU A 318 10.99 44.46 24.41
C GLU A 318 11.85 45.58 24.95
N VAL A 319 12.97 45.87 24.27
CA VAL A 319 13.88 46.98 24.59
C VAL A 319 14.03 47.84 23.32
N PRO A 320 13.09 48.77 23.04
CA PRO A 320 13.03 49.48 21.76
C PRO A 320 14.25 50.36 21.45
N ASP A 321 14.91 50.85 22.48
CA ASP A 321 16.06 51.75 22.43
C ASP A 321 17.42 51.01 22.50
N LEU A 322 17.42 49.66 22.41
CA LEU A 322 18.65 48.87 22.38
C LEU A 322 19.38 49.05 21.05
N ALA A 323 20.66 49.41 21.10
CA ALA A 323 21.52 49.53 19.93
C ALA A 323 22.95 49.12 20.26
N ASN A 324 23.48 48.14 19.53
CA ASN A 324 24.84 47.60 19.64
C ASN A 324 25.19 47.03 21.04
N HIS A 325 24.18 46.50 21.73
CA HIS A 325 24.30 45.92 23.06
C HIS A 325 23.34 44.74 23.23
N TRP A 326 23.43 44.05 24.36
CA TRP A 326 22.52 43.01 24.78
C TRP A 326 21.96 43.26 26.18
N VAL A 327 20.79 42.72 26.44
CA VAL A 327 20.12 42.68 27.74
C VAL A 327 19.64 41.27 28.00
N GLU A 328 20.01 40.68 29.13
CA GLU A 328 19.44 39.40 29.59
C GLU A 328 18.49 39.70 30.76
N VAL A 329 17.29 39.08 30.69
CA VAL A 329 16.27 39.21 31.73
C VAL A 329 15.87 37.83 32.21
N THR A 330 16.13 37.55 33.50
CA THR A 330 15.50 36.43 34.20
C THR A 330 14.17 36.91 34.77
N ALA A 331 13.07 36.36 34.26
CA ALA A 331 11.70 36.67 34.69
C ALA A 331 11.17 35.51 35.55
N SER A 332 10.79 35.79 36.80
CA SER A 332 10.17 34.83 37.72
C SER A 332 8.71 35.22 37.94
N LEU A 333 7.77 34.41 37.42
CA LEU A 333 6.33 34.54 37.65
C LEU A 333 6.02 33.97 39.03
N VAL A 334 5.56 34.77 39.95
CA VAL A 334 5.31 34.39 41.35
C VAL A 334 3.81 34.40 41.64
N ASN A 335 3.29 33.31 42.15
CA ASN A 335 1.92 33.24 42.67
C ASN A 335 1.86 33.89 44.04
N GLU A 336 1.07 34.94 44.22
CA GLU A 336 0.99 35.73 45.45
C GLU A 336 0.41 34.97 46.65
N GLN A 337 -0.41 33.94 46.38
CA GLN A 337 -1.07 33.15 47.43
C GLN A 337 -0.19 32.00 47.94
N THR A 338 0.53 31.35 47.01
CA THR A 338 1.29 30.13 47.31
C THR A 338 2.79 30.33 47.39
N GLY A 339 3.29 31.46 46.88
CA GLY A 339 4.73 31.74 46.75
C GLY A 339 5.44 30.90 45.70
N ARG A 340 4.71 30.11 44.88
CA ARG A 340 5.30 29.28 43.84
C ARG A 340 5.77 30.14 42.68
N GLY A 341 7.02 29.95 42.26
CA GLY A 341 7.64 30.67 41.15
C GLY A 341 7.81 29.79 39.90
N TYR A 342 7.74 30.42 38.74
CA TYR A 342 8.07 29.85 37.44
C TYR A 342 9.06 30.78 36.76
N GLU A 343 10.25 30.30 36.43
CA GLU A 343 11.35 31.12 35.94
C GLU A 343 11.66 30.86 34.49
N VAL A 344 12.02 31.92 33.77
CA VAL A 344 12.51 31.87 32.39
C VAL A 344 13.55 33.00 32.21
N THR A 345 14.64 32.67 31.54
CA THR A 345 15.67 33.63 31.13
C THR A 345 15.65 33.85 29.66
N ARG A 346 15.73 35.10 29.23
CA ARG A 346 15.76 35.51 27.82
C ARG A 346 16.81 36.60 27.61
N ALA A 347 17.55 36.45 26.48
CA ALA A 347 18.45 37.49 26.00
C ALA A 347 17.78 38.26 24.86
N ILE A 348 18.02 39.57 24.84
CA ILE A 348 17.60 40.51 23.78
C ILE A 348 18.88 41.16 23.32
N GLU A 349 19.21 41.04 22.04
CA GLU A 349 20.41 41.61 21.47
C GLU A 349 20.08 42.25 20.13
N TYR A 350 20.67 43.38 19.87
CA TYR A 350 20.50 44.09 18.62
C TYR A 350 21.77 44.84 18.27
N TYR A 351 22.32 44.52 17.11
CA TYR A 351 23.52 45.14 16.56
C TYR A 351 23.21 45.70 15.18
N GLU A 352 23.74 46.88 14.90
CA GLU A 352 23.59 47.53 13.61
C GLU A 352 24.88 48.30 13.25
N GLY A 353 25.17 48.41 11.96
CA GLY A 353 26.36 49.06 11.47
C GLY A 353 26.31 49.36 9.98
N VAL A 354 27.42 49.93 9.49
CA VAL A 354 27.66 50.16 8.05
C VAL A 354 29.00 49.55 7.70
N GLU A 355 29.01 48.63 6.74
CA GLU A 355 30.20 48.00 6.20
C GLU A 355 30.19 48.13 4.69
N ASP A 356 31.27 48.60 4.07
CA ASP A 356 31.39 48.88 2.65
C ASP A 356 30.29 49.77 2.04
N GLY A 357 29.64 50.60 2.84
CA GLY A 357 28.54 51.48 2.43
C GLY A 357 27.16 50.82 2.49
N GLU A 358 27.06 49.58 2.92
CA GLU A 358 25.81 48.86 3.16
C GLU A 358 25.45 48.83 4.63
N HIS A 359 24.16 49.08 4.94
CA HIS A 359 23.63 48.96 6.29
C HIS A 359 23.34 47.50 6.63
N TRP A 360 23.78 47.03 7.75
CA TRP A 360 23.43 45.72 8.28
C TRP A 360 22.82 45.84 9.70
N ALA A 361 21.95 44.91 10.04
CA ALA A 361 21.39 44.76 11.38
C ALA A 361 21.23 43.27 11.69
N GLU A 362 21.56 42.91 12.95
CA GLU A 362 21.50 41.55 13.46
C GLU A 362 20.85 41.53 14.86
N GLY A 363 20.07 40.43 15.11
CA GLY A 363 19.36 40.28 16.38
C GLY A 363 17.94 40.85 16.35
N SER A 364 17.36 41.02 17.53
CA SER A 364 15.99 41.54 17.70
C SER A 364 15.91 42.38 18.99
N ARG A 365 15.14 43.46 18.94
CA ARG A 365 14.84 44.27 20.13
C ARG A 365 13.73 43.70 21.01
N SER A 366 13.14 42.54 20.61
CA SER A 366 12.10 41.89 21.37
C SER A 366 12.30 40.38 21.42
N THR A 367 11.83 39.75 22.48
CA THR A 367 11.82 38.29 22.66
C THR A 367 10.54 37.86 23.36
N GLU A 368 10.11 36.62 23.11
CA GLU A 368 8.93 36.03 23.73
C GLU A 368 9.33 34.79 24.54
N ALA A 369 8.69 34.61 25.69
CA ALA A 369 8.81 33.43 26.52
C ALA A 369 7.43 32.89 26.86
N VAL A 370 7.20 31.57 26.65
CA VAL A 370 5.94 30.94 26.97
C VAL A 370 6.07 30.11 28.24
N LEU A 371 5.26 30.46 29.25
CA LEU A 371 5.07 29.68 30.44
C LEU A 371 3.77 28.89 30.32
N SER A 372 3.84 27.56 30.29
CA SER A 372 2.69 26.70 30.13
C SER A 372 2.23 26.09 31.45
N SER A 373 0.96 25.68 31.51
CA SER A 373 0.38 24.99 32.65
C SER A 373 0.38 25.84 33.95
N ILE A 374 0.08 27.14 33.82
CA ILE A 374 -0.03 28.05 34.97
C ILE A 374 -1.45 27.89 35.57
N PRO A 375 -1.57 27.57 36.87
CA PRO A 375 -2.85 27.48 37.55
C PRO A 375 -3.57 28.84 37.67
N PRO A 376 -4.89 28.86 37.88
CA PRO A 376 -5.58 30.10 38.21
C PRO A 376 -5.04 30.72 39.51
N GLY A 377 -4.99 32.06 39.58
CA GLY A 377 -4.50 32.78 40.72
C GLY A 377 -4.04 34.19 40.41
N ARG A 378 -3.57 34.89 41.43
CA ARG A 378 -2.98 36.23 41.31
C ARG A 378 -1.46 36.13 41.26
N TYR A 379 -0.87 36.82 40.29
CA TYR A 379 0.56 36.73 39.95
C TYR A 379 1.19 38.11 39.77
N HIS A 380 2.51 38.15 39.93
CA HIS A 380 3.37 39.23 39.47
C HIS A 380 4.68 38.65 38.93
N PHE A 381 5.42 39.42 38.16
CA PHE A 381 6.77 39.09 37.73
C PHE A 381 7.82 39.77 38.61
N ASN A 382 8.80 39.00 39.05
CA ASN A 382 10.09 39.51 39.53
C ASN A 382 11.07 39.43 38.36
N LEU A 383 11.64 40.57 37.95
CA LEU A 383 12.58 40.65 36.84
C LEU A 383 13.98 40.96 37.36
N TYR A 384 14.95 40.22 36.89
CA TYR A 384 16.37 40.37 37.21
C TYR A 384 17.13 40.68 35.91
N PRO A 385 17.19 41.98 35.52
CA PRO A 385 17.88 42.38 34.30
C PRO A 385 19.39 42.39 34.51
N THR A 386 20.10 41.93 33.49
CA THR A 386 21.55 42.08 33.35
C THR A 386 21.82 42.77 32.02
N VAL A 387 22.55 43.86 32.02
CA VAL A 387 22.84 44.66 30.82
C VAL A 387 24.31 44.60 30.46
N ASP A 388 24.62 44.75 29.19
CA ASP A 388 25.99 44.87 28.72
C ASP A 388 26.65 46.19 29.20
N LYS A 389 27.97 46.18 29.26
CA LYS A 389 28.72 47.38 29.63
C LYS A 389 28.59 48.45 28.55
N GLY A 390 28.30 49.66 28.98
CA GLY A 390 28.12 50.80 28.10
C GLY A 390 26.71 50.94 27.51
N THR A 391 25.77 50.08 27.89
CA THR A 391 24.37 50.16 27.41
C THR A 391 23.67 51.45 27.79
N GLY A 392 24.09 52.08 28.88
CA GLY A 392 23.40 53.24 29.45
C GLY A 392 22.04 52.86 30.05
N PHE A 393 21.11 53.82 30.06
CA PHE A 393 19.73 53.57 30.48
C PHE A 393 18.88 53.23 29.29
N VAL A 394 18.19 52.08 29.32
CA VAL A 394 17.25 51.62 28.29
C VAL A 394 15.90 51.28 28.90
N THR A 395 14.86 51.29 28.09
CA THR A 395 13.49 50.99 28.51
C THR A 395 13.16 49.54 28.26
N LEU A 396 12.91 48.76 29.33
CA LEU A 396 12.36 47.38 29.20
C LEU A 396 10.84 47.47 29.30
N GLN A 397 10.17 47.07 28.22
CA GLN A 397 8.71 46.92 28.16
C GLN A 397 8.33 45.48 28.46
N LEU A 398 7.40 45.29 29.39
CA LEU A 398 6.84 43.99 29.75
C LEU A 398 5.40 43.93 29.32
N SER A 399 5.08 43.02 28.41
CA SER A 399 3.72 42.76 27.93
C SER A 399 3.34 41.31 28.11
N LEU A 400 2.04 41.04 28.30
CA LEU A 400 1.51 39.72 28.58
C LEU A 400 0.40 39.36 27.57
N HIS A 401 0.44 38.14 27.09
CA HIS A 401 -0.68 37.51 26.35
C HIS A 401 -1.15 36.30 27.13
N GLU A 402 -2.41 36.28 27.49
CA GLU A 402 -3.05 35.10 28.07
C GLU A 402 -3.56 34.16 26.96
N ASN A 403 -3.68 32.87 27.30
CA ASN A 403 -4.29 31.83 26.45
C ASN A 403 -3.74 31.79 25.03
N THR A 404 -2.41 31.86 24.88
CA THR A 404 -1.75 31.89 23.59
C THR A 404 -1.86 30.53 22.86
N ALA A 405 -2.44 30.52 21.67
CA ALA A 405 -2.47 29.36 20.80
C ALA A 405 -1.08 29.11 20.18
N LEU A 406 -0.41 28.04 20.60
CA LEU A 406 0.97 27.75 20.19
C LEU A 406 1.03 27.01 18.86
N TRP A 407 1.78 27.55 17.91
CA TRP A 407 2.09 26.87 16.66
C TRP A 407 2.82 25.55 16.85
N SER A 408 3.66 25.42 17.88
CA SER A 408 4.37 24.18 18.21
C SER A 408 3.42 23.03 18.49
N ASN A 409 2.35 23.26 19.25
CA ASN A 409 1.33 22.25 19.55
C ASN A 409 0.57 21.85 18.28
N PHE A 410 0.19 22.83 17.45
CA PHE A 410 -0.47 22.58 16.15
C PHE A 410 0.43 21.73 15.24
N LEU A 411 1.70 22.08 15.08
CA LEU A 411 2.63 21.34 14.23
C LEU A 411 2.90 19.93 14.78
N LEU A 412 2.95 19.74 16.10
CA LEU A 412 3.09 18.43 16.72
C LEU A 412 1.89 17.53 16.41
N VAL A 413 0.66 18.05 16.56
CA VAL A 413 -0.57 17.31 16.26
C VAL A 413 -0.64 17.00 14.76
N LEU A 414 -0.33 17.96 13.89
CA LEU A 414 -0.30 17.78 12.44
C LEU A 414 0.72 16.73 12.00
N SER A 415 1.92 16.76 12.61
CA SER A 415 2.97 15.76 12.37
C SER A 415 2.50 14.36 12.78
N GLY A 416 1.91 14.23 13.97
CA GLY A 416 1.32 12.97 14.43
C GLY A 416 0.21 12.44 13.49
N LEU A 417 -0.66 13.34 13.03
CA LEU A 417 -1.72 13.00 12.08
C LEU A 417 -1.17 12.51 10.73
N ALA A 418 -0.05 13.07 10.27
CA ALA A 418 0.59 12.70 9.00
C ALA A 418 1.29 11.33 9.04
N LEU A 419 1.70 10.83 10.20
CA LEU A 419 2.49 9.58 10.31
C LEU A 419 1.75 8.37 9.73
N LEU A 420 0.45 8.20 10.05
CA LEU A 420 -0.32 7.05 9.59
C LEU A 420 -0.46 7.02 8.05
N PRO A 421 -0.95 8.08 7.37
CA PRO A 421 -1.06 8.06 5.91
C PRO A 421 0.30 7.95 5.21
N LEU A 422 1.36 8.52 5.75
CA LEU A 422 2.72 8.37 5.22
C LEU A 422 3.21 6.92 5.32
N TRP A 423 2.99 6.26 6.46
CA TRP A 423 3.34 4.86 6.66
C TRP A 423 2.55 3.95 5.71
N VAL A 424 1.22 4.17 5.56
CA VAL A 424 0.37 3.40 4.64
C VAL A 424 0.80 3.64 3.18
N TRP A 425 1.14 4.89 2.82
CA TRP A 425 1.69 5.21 1.49
C TRP A 425 3.00 4.49 1.21
N TRP A 426 3.91 4.48 2.19
CA TRP A 426 5.18 3.76 2.07
C TRP A 426 4.95 2.25 1.88
N ARG A 427 4.08 1.62 2.70
CA ARG A 427 3.69 0.20 2.57
C ARG A 427 3.07 -0.09 1.20
N ARG A 428 2.21 0.81 0.71
CA ARG A 428 1.62 0.72 -0.63
C ARG A 428 2.69 0.71 -1.71
N ARG A 429 3.64 1.63 -1.64
CA ARG A 429 4.74 1.76 -2.60
C ARG A 429 5.64 0.53 -2.58
N ASP A 430 6.03 0.07 -1.41
CA ASP A 430 6.87 -1.11 -1.22
C ASP A 430 6.21 -2.36 -1.80
N PHE A 431 4.92 -2.56 -1.54
CA PHE A 431 4.14 -3.66 -2.10
C PHE A 431 4.13 -3.64 -3.63
N GLU A 432 3.90 -2.47 -4.25
CA GLU A 432 3.89 -2.35 -5.72
C GLU A 432 5.30 -2.53 -6.32
N GLN A 433 6.34 -2.01 -5.68
CA GLN A 433 7.72 -2.24 -6.12
C GLN A 433 8.08 -3.73 -6.07
N THR A 434 7.71 -4.43 -4.99
CA THR A 434 7.91 -5.88 -4.86
C THR A 434 7.13 -6.64 -5.92
N ARG A 435 5.88 -6.28 -6.19
CA ARG A 435 5.09 -6.86 -7.28
C ARG A 435 5.83 -6.74 -8.60
N TRP A 436 6.18 -5.51 -9.01
CA TRP A 436 6.75 -5.23 -10.31
C TRP A 436 8.21 -5.71 -10.46
N ALA A 437 8.89 -6.06 -9.36
CA ALA A 437 10.24 -6.63 -9.41
C ALA A 437 10.28 -7.99 -10.14
N ALA A 438 9.16 -8.73 -10.15
CA ALA A 438 9.03 -10.00 -10.87
C ALA A 438 8.57 -9.84 -12.35
N SER A 439 8.38 -8.61 -12.84
CA SER A 439 7.88 -8.32 -14.19
C SER A 439 9.04 -8.04 -15.16
N ASP A 440 8.90 -8.50 -16.40
CA ASP A 440 9.81 -8.12 -17.51
C ASP A 440 9.71 -6.61 -17.85
N PHE A 441 8.61 -5.96 -17.44
CA PHE A 441 8.29 -4.57 -17.79
C PHE A 441 8.16 -3.71 -16.52
N ASN A 442 9.14 -3.83 -15.61
CA ASN A 442 9.14 -3.12 -14.34
C ASN A 442 9.19 -1.59 -14.55
N PRO A 443 8.15 -0.83 -14.15
CA PRO A 443 8.12 0.62 -14.33
C PRO A 443 8.98 1.39 -13.33
N TYR A 444 9.57 0.71 -12.35
CA TYR A 444 10.39 1.32 -11.28
C TYR A 444 11.90 1.16 -11.53
N THR A 445 12.31 0.38 -12.52
CA THR A 445 13.70 0.38 -12.97
C THR A 445 13.90 1.62 -13.84
N THR A 446 14.71 2.57 -13.39
CA THR A 446 15.26 3.61 -14.26
C THR A 446 16.05 2.90 -15.36
N ALA A 447 15.65 3.12 -16.62
CA ALA A 447 16.51 2.75 -17.74
C ALA A 447 17.87 3.45 -17.54
N GLU A 448 18.93 2.65 -17.25
CA GLU A 448 20.31 3.11 -17.32
C GLU A 448 20.67 3.39 -18.78
#